data_cef9164ea45b01790182e7c9f3faab3f
#
_entry.id   cef9164ea45b01790182e7c9f3faab3f
#
_cell.length_a   1.000
_cell.length_b   1.000
_cell.length_c   1.000
_cell.angle_alpha   90.00
_cell.angle_beta   90.00
_cell.angle_gamma   90.00
#
_symmetry.space_group_name_H-M   'P 1'
#
loop_
_entity.id
_entity.type
_entity.pdbx_description
1 polymer ?
#
loop_
_entity_poly.entity_id
_entity_poly.type
_entity_poly.pdbx_seq_one_letter_code
_entity_poly.pdbx_strand_id
1 'polypeptide(L)'
;MQIRDDATVRTEEYQSFLTYSGLSEDQLDVLNVFDTPHFDAGVLEGYDGLFVGGASEASVLEPEQYPFVVPAIALLQYCLRESIPVFASCFGFQLAILALGGDIIRDRDNYEMGTPLLSLSKAATDDVLFKTITKAFPAVSVHRERASALPMGCELLAYTDACPHAFKVEDKPFWAFQFHPEVDRATLVERLTTYKSTYTEDDRQLNEVLASAVVTPESNKLLQRFVEQVLCQT
;
A
#
# COMPACT_ATOMS: atom_id res chain seq x y z
N MET A 1 -9.17 -1.88 -5.61
CA MET A 1 -9.82 -0.70 -4.95
C MET A 1 -8.88 0.49 -5.05
N GLN A 2 -9.31 1.53 -5.71
CA GLN A 2 -8.53 2.74 -6.01
C GLN A 2 -9.05 3.92 -5.17
N ILE A 3 -8.14 4.61 -4.45
CA ILE A 3 -8.46 5.73 -3.57
C ILE A 3 -7.80 7.00 -4.15
N ARG A 4 -8.27 7.43 -5.33
CA ARG A 4 -7.77 8.59 -6.07
C ARG A 4 -8.93 9.42 -6.60
N ASP A 5 -8.92 10.73 -6.35
CA ASP A 5 -9.89 11.67 -6.91
C ASP A 5 -9.41 12.27 -8.24
N ASP A 6 -8.15 12.65 -8.33
CA ASP A 6 -7.55 13.22 -9.54
C ASP A 6 -7.47 12.19 -10.69
N ALA A 7 -8.03 12.54 -11.86
CA ALA A 7 -8.12 11.66 -13.03
C ALA A 7 -6.75 11.23 -13.59
N THR A 8 -5.74 12.10 -13.51
CA THR A 8 -4.37 11.80 -13.97
C THR A 8 -3.72 10.76 -13.06
N VAL A 9 -3.88 10.94 -11.73
CA VAL A 9 -3.35 10.00 -10.74
C VAL A 9 -4.08 8.67 -10.80
N ARG A 10 -5.41 8.65 -11.10
CA ARG A 10 -6.17 7.41 -11.35
C ARG A 10 -5.54 6.59 -12.47
N THR A 11 -5.27 7.23 -13.60
CA THR A 11 -4.69 6.56 -14.78
C THR A 11 -3.27 6.08 -14.47
N GLU A 12 -2.44 6.91 -13.86
CA GLU A 12 -1.06 6.58 -13.51
C GLU A 12 -1.00 5.41 -12.52
N GLU A 13 -1.82 5.41 -11.45
CA GLU A 13 -1.87 4.31 -10.48
C GLU A 13 -2.34 3.00 -11.13
N TYR A 14 -3.36 3.04 -11.99
CA TYR A 14 -3.82 1.86 -12.74
C TYR A 14 -2.69 1.27 -13.60
N GLN A 15 -1.97 2.09 -14.35
CA GLN A 15 -0.83 1.65 -15.15
C GLN A 15 0.32 1.12 -14.29
N SER A 16 0.55 1.70 -13.13
CA SER A 16 1.52 1.21 -12.15
C SER A 16 1.17 -0.20 -11.65
N PHE A 17 -0.10 -0.43 -11.28
CA PHE A 17 -0.54 -1.77 -10.86
C PHE A 17 -0.43 -2.79 -12.00
N LEU A 18 -0.81 -2.46 -13.23
CA LEU A 18 -0.61 -3.35 -14.39
C LEU A 18 0.86 -3.68 -14.60
N THR A 19 1.71 -2.67 -14.61
CA THR A 19 3.16 -2.83 -14.87
C THR A 19 3.83 -3.74 -13.84
N TYR A 20 3.56 -3.51 -12.55
CA TYR A 20 4.25 -4.22 -11.47
C TYR A 20 3.57 -5.51 -11.02
N SER A 21 2.31 -5.75 -11.41
CA SER A 21 1.65 -7.04 -11.23
C SER A 21 1.94 -8.01 -12.37
N GLY A 22 2.23 -7.50 -13.57
CA GLY A 22 2.31 -8.28 -14.79
C GLY A 22 0.95 -8.74 -15.33
N LEU A 23 -0.15 -8.23 -14.79
CA LEU A 23 -1.50 -8.50 -15.29
C LEU A 23 -1.79 -7.67 -16.55
N SER A 24 -2.70 -8.17 -17.38
CA SER A 24 -3.28 -7.44 -18.51
C SER A 24 -4.52 -6.64 -18.09
N GLU A 25 -4.96 -5.71 -18.94
CA GLU A 25 -6.11 -4.84 -18.65
C GLU A 25 -7.42 -5.63 -18.44
N ASP A 26 -7.57 -6.78 -19.08
CA ASP A 26 -8.74 -7.67 -18.94
C ASP A 26 -8.73 -8.50 -17.63
N GLN A 27 -7.64 -8.45 -16.88
CA GLN A 27 -7.48 -9.13 -15.58
C GLN A 27 -7.58 -8.19 -14.40
N LEU A 28 -7.66 -6.88 -14.62
CA LEU A 28 -7.66 -5.88 -13.54
C LEU A 28 -8.78 -4.86 -13.72
N ASP A 29 -9.83 -5.01 -12.92
CA ASP A 29 -10.93 -4.05 -12.83
C ASP A 29 -10.72 -3.03 -11.70
N VAL A 30 -11.33 -1.85 -11.83
CA VAL A 30 -11.18 -0.74 -10.88
C VAL A 30 -12.49 -0.46 -10.15
N LEU A 31 -12.47 -0.61 -8.83
CA LEU A 31 -13.44 0.03 -7.94
C LEU A 31 -12.84 1.35 -7.44
N ASN A 32 -13.26 2.49 -7.99
CA ASN A 32 -12.86 3.79 -7.47
C ASN A 32 -13.83 4.26 -6.38
N VAL A 33 -13.31 4.46 -5.16
CA VAL A 33 -14.14 4.74 -3.98
C VAL A 33 -14.63 6.18 -3.89
N PHE A 34 -14.05 7.13 -4.65
CA PHE A 34 -14.61 8.47 -4.77
C PHE A 34 -15.86 8.49 -5.65
N ASP A 35 -15.91 7.64 -6.69
CA ASP A 35 -17.08 7.50 -7.55
C ASP A 35 -18.15 6.61 -6.92
N THR A 36 -17.74 5.61 -6.14
CA THR A 36 -18.61 4.64 -5.47
C THR A 36 -18.24 4.54 -3.99
N PRO A 37 -18.63 5.54 -3.15
CA PRO A 37 -18.21 5.58 -1.74
C PRO A 37 -18.94 4.57 -0.85
N HIS A 38 -20.04 3.98 -1.34
CA HIS A 38 -20.82 2.99 -0.62
C HIS A 38 -20.85 1.69 -1.41
N PHE A 39 -20.25 0.65 -0.86
CA PHE A 39 -20.15 -0.69 -1.43
C PHE A 39 -20.13 -1.74 -0.31
N ASP A 40 -20.36 -2.97 -0.67
CA ASP A 40 -20.26 -4.13 0.21
C ASP A 40 -19.40 -5.23 -0.41
N ALA A 41 -19.37 -6.41 0.19
CA ALA A 41 -18.56 -7.53 -0.27
C ALA A 41 -18.98 -8.09 -1.65
N GLY A 42 -20.17 -7.77 -2.15
CA GLY A 42 -20.63 -8.17 -3.48
C GLY A 42 -19.74 -7.64 -4.60
N VAL A 43 -18.98 -6.57 -4.37
CA VAL A 43 -18.00 -6.05 -5.35
C VAL A 43 -16.85 -7.01 -5.64
N LEU A 44 -16.67 -8.07 -4.84
CA LEU A 44 -15.65 -9.09 -5.03
C LEU A 44 -16.17 -10.34 -5.76
N GLU A 45 -17.45 -10.38 -6.14
CA GLU A 45 -18.00 -11.55 -6.82
C GLU A 45 -17.33 -11.73 -8.19
N GLY A 46 -16.73 -12.92 -8.39
CA GLY A 46 -16.01 -13.26 -9.63
C GLY A 46 -14.56 -12.84 -9.69
N TYR A 47 -13.99 -12.29 -8.59
CA TYR A 47 -12.57 -11.91 -8.51
C TYR A 47 -11.78 -12.83 -7.60
N ASP A 48 -10.53 -13.14 -7.99
CA ASP A 48 -9.62 -14.03 -7.26
C ASP A 48 -8.88 -13.33 -6.12
N GLY A 49 -8.89 -12.00 -6.08
CA GLY A 49 -8.20 -11.23 -5.04
C GLY A 49 -8.44 -9.73 -5.13
N LEU A 50 -7.92 -9.00 -4.16
CA LEU A 50 -8.11 -7.56 -4.02
C LEU A 50 -6.77 -6.82 -3.90
N PHE A 51 -6.51 -5.88 -4.80
CA PHE A 51 -5.49 -4.85 -4.62
C PHE A 51 -6.10 -3.60 -4.00
N VAL A 52 -5.43 -3.00 -3.03
CA VAL A 52 -5.85 -1.74 -2.39
C VAL A 52 -4.73 -0.73 -2.50
N GLY A 53 -4.97 0.35 -3.24
CA GLY A 53 -3.99 1.38 -3.50
C GLY A 53 -3.82 2.39 -2.37
N GLY A 54 -2.98 3.39 -2.64
CA GLY A 54 -2.74 4.53 -1.76
C GLY A 54 -3.76 5.66 -1.94
N ALA A 55 -3.63 6.72 -1.13
CA ALA A 55 -4.37 7.95 -1.27
C ALA A 55 -3.43 9.16 -1.17
N SER A 56 -3.73 10.24 -1.91
CA SER A 56 -3.07 11.53 -1.77
C SER A 56 -3.92 12.51 -0.96
N GLU A 57 -5.24 12.39 -1.10
CA GLU A 57 -6.23 13.35 -0.63
C GLU A 57 -6.92 12.91 0.66
N ALA A 58 -6.98 11.59 0.93
CA ALA A 58 -7.79 11.02 1.99
C ALA A 58 -6.97 10.62 3.22
N SER A 59 -7.64 10.60 4.37
CA SER A 59 -7.13 10.11 5.64
C SER A 59 -8.08 9.06 6.23
N VAL A 60 -7.53 7.94 6.70
CA VAL A 60 -8.31 6.92 7.41
C VAL A 60 -8.83 7.42 8.77
N LEU A 61 -8.25 8.51 9.29
CA LEU A 61 -8.66 9.16 10.55
C LEU A 61 -9.85 10.11 10.39
N GLU A 62 -10.32 10.33 9.15
CA GLU A 62 -11.38 11.30 8.82
C GLU A 62 -12.56 10.61 8.10
N PRO A 63 -13.18 9.54 8.70
CA PRO A 63 -14.23 8.78 8.02
C PRO A 63 -15.51 9.59 7.76
N GLU A 64 -15.74 10.68 8.49
CA GLU A 64 -16.86 11.60 8.23
C GLU A 64 -16.66 12.38 6.91
N GLN A 65 -15.41 12.73 6.58
CA GLN A 65 -15.05 13.40 5.33
C GLN A 65 -14.92 12.39 4.18
N TYR A 66 -14.47 11.17 4.47
CA TYR A 66 -14.22 10.11 3.51
C TYR A 66 -15.14 8.90 3.79
N PRO A 67 -16.41 8.93 3.37
CA PRO A 67 -17.42 7.94 3.76
C PRO A 67 -17.11 6.52 3.29
N PHE A 68 -16.22 6.34 2.33
CA PHE A 68 -15.73 5.05 1.87
C PHE A 68 -14.80 4.32 2.87
N VAL A 69 -14.28 5.00 3.89
CA VAL A 69 -13.36 4.39 4.88
C VAL A 69 -14.05 3.24 5.62
N VAL A 70 -15.28 3.45 6.08
CA VAL A 70 -16.02 2.41 6.83
C VAL A 70 -16.34 1.19 5.95
N PRO A 71 -16.92 1.33 4.73
CA PRO A 71 -17.10 0.21 3.81
C PRO A 71 -15.81 -0.50 3.43
N ALA A 72 -14.70 0.24 3.25
CA ALA A 72 -13.41 -0.35 2.92
C ALA A 72 -12.85 -1.21 4.05
N ILE A 73 -12.96 -0.76 5.31
CA ILE A 73 -12.61 -1.58 6.48
C ILE A 73 -13.48 -2.85 6.54
N ALA A 74 -14.79 -2.73 6.33
CA ALA A 74 -15.70 -3.87 6.33
C ALA A 74 -15.38 -4.87 5.20
N LEU A 75 -14.99 -4.38 4.01
CA LEU A 75 -14.56 -5.22 2.90
C LEU A 75 -13.28 -6.00 3.23
N LEU A 76 -12.27 -5.35 3.84
CA LEU A 76 -11.05 -6.03 4.29
C LEU A 76 -11.33 -7.07 5.38
N GLN A 77 -12.24 -6.78 6.33
CA GLN A 77 -12.70 -7.75 7.32
C GLN A 77 -13.40 -8.95 6.67
N TYR A 78 -14.16 -8.73 5.61
CA TYR A 78 -14.75 -9.81 4.81
C TYR A 78 -13.66 -10.65 4.15
N CYS A 79 -12.67 -10.04 3.48
CA CYS A 79 -11.54 -10.76 2.87
C CYS A 79 -10.79 -11.61 3.89
N LEU A 80 -10.55 -11.09 5.11
CA LEU A 80 -9.92 -11.84 6.19
C LEU A 80 -10.73 -13.08 6.61
N ARG A 81 -12.06 -12.96 6.76
CA ARG A 81 -12.92 -14.09 7.12
C ARG A 81 -12.94 -15.16 6.04
N GLU A 82 -13.15 -14.76 4.79
CA GLU A 82 -13.30 -15.64 3.66
C GLU A 82 -11.95 -16.11 3.06
N SER A 83 -10.83 -15.62 3.61
CA SER A 83 -9.48 -15.90 3.10
C SER A 83 -9.30 -15.49 1.62
N ILE A 84 -9.90 -14.37 1.22
CA ILE A 84 -9.69 -13.78 -0.11
C ILE A 84 -8.32 -13.12 -0.12
N PRO A 85 -7.47 -13.38 -1.13
CA PRO A 85 -6.15 -12.79 -1.26
C PRO A 85 -6.20 -11.25 -1.30
N VAL A 86 -5.37 -10.58 -0.49
CA VAL A 86 -5.28 -9.11 -0.43
C VAL A 86 -3.84 -8.65 -0.50
N PHE A 87 -3.60 -7.66 -1.37
CA PHE A 87 -2.38 -6.86 -1.43
C PHE A 87 -2.75 -5.40 -1.20
N ALA A 88 -2.33 -4.82 -0.09
CA ALA A 88 -2.75 -3.47 0.32
C ALA A 88 -1.55 -2.54 0.49
N SER A 89 -1.48 -1.41 -0.23
CA SER A 89 -0.37 -0.44 -0.16
C SER A 89 -0.80 0.90 0.43
N CYS A 90 0.05 1.50 1.24
CA CYS A 90 -0.03 2.82 1.85
C CYS A 90 -1.37 3.06 2.59
N PHE A 91 -2.34 3.72 1.98
CA PHE A 91 -3.68 3.88 2.56
C PHE A 91 -4.35 2.53 2.81
N GLY A 92 -4.15 1.56 1.89
CA GLY A 92 -4.61 0.19 2.07
C GLY A 92 -3.99 -0.51 3.29
N PHE A 93 -2.72 -0.27 3.59
CA PHE A 93 -2.08 -0.74 4.83
C PHE A 93 -2.77 -0.16 6.08
N GLN A 94 -3.06 1.13 6.05
CA GLN A 94 -3.73 1.80 7.18
C GLN A 94 -5.16 1.28 7.39
N LEU A 95 -5.90 1.06 6.31
CA LEU A 95 -7.22 0.38 6.37
C LEU A 95 -7.10 -1.03 6.94
N ALA A 96 -6.07 -1.80 6.55
CA ALA A 96 -5.82 -3.14 7.05
C ALA A 96 -5.53 -3.15 8.56
N ILE A 97 -4.73 -2.22 9.06
CA ILE A 97 -4.49 -2.04 10.50
C ILE A 97 -5.81 -1.81 11.25
N LEU A 98 -6.66 -0.90 10.75
CA LEU A 98 -7.97 -0.62 11.37
C LEU A 98 -8.91 -1.83 11.28
N ALA A 99 -8.93 -2.56 10.15
CA ALA A 99 -9.73 -3.77 9.97
C ALA A 99 -9.37 -4.88 10.96
N LEU A 100 -8.11 -4.93 11.39
CA LEU A 100 -7.57 -5.87 12.38
C LEU A 100 -7.67 -5.36 13.83
N GLY A 101 -8.30 -4.18 14.05
CA GLY A 101 -8.50 -3.59 15.37
C GLY A 101 -7.27 -2.89 15.96
N GLY A 102 -6.29 -2.54 15.12
CA GLY A 102 -5.16 -1.70 15.51
C GLY A 102 -5.44 -0.21 15.36
N ASP A 103 -4.41 0.61 15.62
CA ASP A 103 -4.50 2.06 15.64
C ASP A 103 -3.58 2.70 14.60
N ILE A 104 -4.08 3.75 13.96
CA ILE A 104 -3.31 4.66 13.10
C ILE A 104 -3.17 6.00 13.82
N ILE A 105 -1.98 6.57 13.77
CA ILE A 105 -1.67 7.89 14.31
C ILE A 105 -1.15 8.82 13.22
N ARG A 106 -1.43 10.13 13.35
CA ARG A 106 -0.78 11.16 12.55
C ARG A 106 0.50 11.58 13.26
N ASP A 107 1.64 11.28 12.65
CA ASP A 107 2.97 11.55 13.23
C ASP A 107 3.75 12.50 12.32
N ARG A 108 3.76 13.78 12.70
CA ARG A 108 4.44 14.82 11.93
C ARG A 108 5.96 14.81 12.09
N ASP A 109 6.44 14.31 13.21
CA ASP A 109 7.87 14.30 13.54
C ASP A 109 8.62 13.15 12.85
N ASN A 110 7.89 12.04 12.55
CA ASN A 110 8.41 10.85 11.87
C ASN A 110 7.78 10.65 10.49
N TYR A 111 7.56 11.74 9.76
CA TYR A 111 7.06 11.70 8.40
C TYR A 111 8.12 11.09 7.46
N GLU A 112 7.73 10.05 6.72
CA GLU A 112 8.61 9.41 5.75
C GLU A 112 8.19 9.77 4.33
N MET A 113 9.12 10.38 3.58
CA MET A 113 8.93 10.72 2.17
C MET A 113 10.23 10.46 1.40
N GLY A 114 10.11 9.71 0.30
CA GLY A 114 11.25 9.36 -0.55
C GLY A 114 11.43 7.87 -0.69
N THR A 115 12.66 7.40 -0.54
CA THR A 115 13.02 5.98 -0.64
C THR A 115 13.79 5.51 0.60
N PRO A 116 13.15 5.46 1.79
CA PRO A 116 13.79 4.96 2.99
C PRO A 116 14.32 3.54 2.81
N LEU A 117 15.39 3.22 3.53
CA LEU A 117 15.95 1.87 3.58
C LEU A 117 15.19 1.05 4.62
N LEU A 118 14.48 0.02 4.18
CA LEU A 118 13.69 -0.85 5.04
C LEU A 118 14.53 -2.03 5.53
N SER A 119 14.47 -2.30 6.82
CA SER A 119 15.02 -3.50 7.44
C SER A 119 14.04 -4.67 7.35
N LEU A 120 14.57 -5.89 7.21
CA LEU A 120 13.77 -7.11 7.21
C LEU A 120 13.69 -7.71 8.62
N SER A 121 12.53 -8.21 8.97
CA SER A 121 12.35 -9.05 10.16
C SER A 121 12.83 -10.49 9.91
N LYS A 122 12.87 -11.29 10.97
CA LYS A 122 13.18 -12.73 10.83
C LYS A 122 12.09 -13.46 10.03
N ALA A 123 10.83 -13.13 10.21
CA ALA A 123 9.71 -13.76 9.49
C ALA A 123 9.79 -13.57 7.97
N ALA A 124 10.36 -12.47 7.48
CA ALA A 124 10.55 -12.21 6.06
C ALA A 124 11.39 -13.29 5.35
N THR A 125 12.25 -14.03 6.05
CA THR A 125 13.09 -15.09 5.44
C THR A 125 12.27 -16.29 4.95
N ASP A 126 11.13 -16.54 5.54
CA ASP A 126 10.26 -17.67 5.23
C ASP A 126 8.99 -17.24 4.45
N ASP A 127 8.73 -15.93 4.37
CA ASP A 127 7.58 -15.38 3.67
C ASP A 127 7.71 -15.52 2.15
N VAL A 128 6.64 -15.96 1.48
CA VAL A 128 6.65 -16.27 0.04
C VAL A 128 6.98 -15.08 -0.84
N LEU A 129 6.66 -13.84 -0.43
CA LEU A 129 6.96 -12.63 -1.17
C LEU A 129 8.35 -12.09 -0.86
N PHE A 130 8.84 -12.26 0.37
CA PHE A 130 10.07 -11.62 0.87
C PHE A 130 11.30 -12.53 0.86
N LYS A 131 11.16 -13.86 0.88
CA LYS A 131 12.27 -14.83 1.02
C LYS A 131 13.46 -14.66 0.06
N THR A 132 13.26 -13.98 -1.06
CA THR A 132 14.33 -13.70 -2.02
C THR A 132 15.04 -12.36 -1.76
N ILE A 133 14.53 -11.55 -0.82
CA ILE A 133 15.15 -10.28 -0.42
C ILE A 133 16.04 -10.57 0.79
N THR A 134 17.35 -10.58 0.58
CA THR A 134 18.32 -11.03 1.61
C THR A 134 18.97 -9.90 2.40
N LYS A 135 18.66 -8.65 2.06
CA LYS A 135 19.24 -7.44 2.68
C LYS A 135 18.18 -6.37 2.83
N ALA A 136 18.45 -5.38 3.68
CA ALA A 136 17.68 -4.13 3.69
C ALA A 136 17.58 -3.56 2.27
N PHE A 137 16.42 -3.02 1.91
CA PHE A 137 16.10 -2.57 0.56
C PHE A 137 15.37 -1.23 0.60
N PRO A 138 15.58 -0.34 -0.39
CA PRO A 138 14.83 0.90 -0.50
C PRO A 138 13.42 0.63 -1.06
N ALA A 139 12.42 1.41 -0.56
CA ALA A 139 11.07 1.37 -1.08
C ALA A 139 10.47 2.79 -1.11
N VAL A 140 9.61 3.06 -2.07
CA VAL A 140 8.93 4.36 -2.16
C VAL A 140 7.93 4.51 -1.02
N SER A 141 8.13 5.53 -0.19
CA SER A 141 7.25 5.87 0.93
C SER A 141 6.88 7.34 0.90
N VAL A 142 5.58 7.62 1.07
CA VAL A 142 5.05 8.99 1.24
C VAL A 142 3.87 8.89 2.19
N HIS A 143 4.08 9.06 3.50
CA HIS A 143 3.00 8.94 4.47
C HIS A 143 3.23 9.79 5.73
N ARG A 144 2.18 10.46 6.18
CA ARG A 144 2.12 11.26 7.41
C ARG A 144 1.42 10.52 8.55
N GLU A 145 0.73 9.46 8.21
CA GLU A 145 0.00 8.59 9.12
C GLU A 145 0.64 7.21 9.09
N ARG A 146 0.73 6.57 10.26
CA ARG A 146 1.39 5.28 10.43
C ARG A 146 0.73 4.45 11.52
N ALA A 147 0.95 3.16 11.51
CA ALA A 147 0.64 2.31 12.65
C ALA A 147 1.63 2.57 13.79
N SER A 148 1.15 2.62 15.02
CA SER A 148 1.99 2.66 16.21
C SER A 148 2.59 1.29 16.55
N ALA A 149 1.84 0.23 16.27
CA ALA A 149 2.25 -1.17 16.41
C ALA A 149 1.40 -2.05 15.48
N LEU A 150 1.83 -3.28 15.23
CA LEU A 150 1.01 -4.26 14.52
C LEU A 150 -0.04 -4.87 15.45
N PRO A 151 -1.26 -5.14 14.95
CA PRO A 151 -2.25 -5.93 15.65
C PRO A 151 -1.78 -7.37 15.92
N MET A 152 -2.40 -8.02 16.89
CA MET A 152 -2.14 -9.45 17.14
C MET A 152 -2.52 -10.30 15.91
N GLY A 153 -1.79 -11.39 15.67
CA GLY A 153 -1.98 -12.24 14.51
C GLY A 153 -1.37 -11.69 13.21
N CYS A 154 -0.48 -10.70 13.33
CA CYS A 154 0.28 -10.16 12.21
C CYS A 154 1.78 -10.46 12.36
N GLU A 155 2.38 -11.00 11.33
CA GLU A 155 3.82 -11.20 11.21
C GLU A 155 4.47 -9.96 10.58
N LEU A 156 5.36 -9.28 11.31
CA LEU A 156 6.16 -8.18 10.79
C LEU A 156 7.14 -8.71 9.73
N LEU A 157 7.17 -8.08 8.55
CA LEU A 157 8.07 -8.46 7.45
C LEU A 157 9.16 -7.42 7.20
N ALA A 158 8.78 -6.13 7.15
CA ALA A 158 9.73 -5.03 6.97
C ALA A 158 9.38 -3.84 7.86
N TYR A 159 10.40 -3.04 8.22
CA TYR A 159 10.25 -1.91 9.13
C TYR A 159 11.35 -0.87 8.95
N THR A 160 11.11 0.34 9.45
CA THR A 160 12.10 1.36 9.78
C THR A 160 12.12 1.58 11.29
N ASP A 161 13.00 2.44 11.77
CA ASP A 161 12.98 2.86 13.18
C ASP A 161 11.69 3.64 13.52
N ALA A 162 11.04 4.24 12.52
CA ALA A 162 9.81 5.02 12.70
C ALA A 162 8.57 4.14 12.87
N CYS A 163 8.43 3.06 12.07
CA CYS A 163 7.20 2.26 12.09
C CYS A 163 7.35 0.88 11.38
N PRO A 164 6.35 -0.02 11.58
CA PRO A 164 6.15 -1.19 10.72
C PRO A 164 5.85 -0.77 9.28
N HIS A 165 6.52 -1.39 8.31
CA HIS A 165 6.36 -1.08 6.89
C HIS A 165 5.73 -2.21 6.07
N ALA A 166 5.81 -3.46 6.51
CA ALA A 166 5.10 -4.56 5.89
C ALA A 166 4.75 -5.63 6.91
N PHE A 167 3.57 -6.20 6.75
CA PHE A 167 3.15 -7.37 7.51
C PHE A 167 2.34 -8.33 6.65
N LYS A 168 2.27 -9.58 7.11
CA LYS A 168 1.34 -10.61 6.66
C LYS A 168 0.41 -10.97 7.82
N VAL A 169 -0.86 -11.25 7.55
CA VAL A 169 -1.75 -11.83 8.55
C VAL A 169 -1.49 -13.34 8.64
N GLU A 170 -1.28 -13.86 9.87
CA GLU A 170 -1.02 -15.28 10.12
C GLU A 170 -2.14 -16.14 9.50
N ASP A 171 -1.74 -17.21 8.83
CA ASP A 171 -2.63 -18.18 8.18
C ASP A 171 -3.63 -17.59 7.15
N LYS A 172 -3.39 -16.35 6.67
CA LYS A 172 -4.23 -15.69 5.66
C LYS A 172 -3.42 -15.24 4.45
N PRO A 173 -4.00 -15.25 3.25
CA PRO A 173 -3.36 -14.72 2.04
C PRO A 173 -3.47 -13.17 2.00
N PHE A 174 -3.02 -12.50 3.06
CA PHE A 174 -3.23 -11.08 3.26
C PHE A 174 -1.90 -10.38 3.62
N TRP A 175 -1.41 -9.53 2.72
CA TRP A 175 -0.21 -8.71 2.89
C TRP A 175 -0.54 -7.23 2.81
N ALA A 176 0.09 -6.44 3.66
CA ALA A 176 -0.05 -5.00 3.67
C ALA A 176 1.32 -4.30 3.77
N PHE A 177 1.47 -3.19 3.04
CA PHE A 177 2.70 -2.44 2.85
C PHE A 177 2.44 -0.95 3.10
N GLN A 178 3.14 -0.32 4.04
CA GLN A 178 3.03 1.13 4.27
C GLN A 178 3.71 1.91 3.13
N PHE A 179 4.66 1.29 2.45
CA PHE A 179 5.29 1.80 1.23
C PHE A 179 4.48 1.42 -0.03
N HIS A 180 4.95 1.87 -1.19
CA HIS A 180 4.33 1.65 -2.49
C HIS A 180 5.14 0.67 -3.35
N PRO A 181 4.87 -0.64 -3.33
CA PRO A 181 5.52 -1.59 -4.24
C PRO A 181 5.18 -1.34 -5.71
N GLU A 182 4.03 -0.73 -5.97
CA GLU A 182 3.53 -0.37 -7.31
C GLU A 182 4.15 0.92 -7.86
N VAL A 183 4.99 1.62 -7.10
CA VAL A 183 5.60 2.90 -7.50
C VAL A 183 7.11 2.76 -7.53
N ASP A 184 7.74 3.21 -8.62
CA ASP A 184 9.19 3.32 -8.74
C ASP A 184 9.70 4.75 -8.49
N ARG A 185 11.04 4.90 -8.57
CA ARG A 185 11.67 6.21 -8.43
C ARG A 185 11.20 7.22 -9.47
N ALA A 186 10.99 6.81 -10.72
CA ALA A 186 10.60 7.73 -11.79
C ALA A 186 9.21 8.30 -11.54
N THR A 187 8.26 7.44 -11.21
CA THR A 187 6.89 7.82 -10.83
C THR A 187 6.85 8.69 -9.58
N LEU A 188 7.67 8.36 -8.54
CA LEU A 188 7.80 9.20 -7.35
C LEU A 188 8.25 10.62 -7.72
N VAL A 189 9.31 10.76 -8.52
CA VAL A 189 9.85 12.04 -8.94
C VAL A 189 8.81 12.86 -9.72
N GLU A 190 8.09 12.23 -10.62
CA GLU A 190 7.03 12.86 -11.41
C GLU A 190 5.89 13.35 -10.52
N ARG A 191 5.37 12.50 -9.62
CA ARG A 191 4.32 12.88 -8.66
C ARG A 191 4.73 14.05 -7.77
N LEU A 192 5.91 13.98 -7.15
CA LEU A 192 6.38 15.04 -6.27
C LEU A 192 6.62 16.36 -7.01
N THR A 193 7.04 16.31 -8.27
CA THR A 193 7.26 17.51 -9.09
C THR A 193 5.93 18.14 -9.53
N THR A 194 4.97 17.30 -9.96
CA THR A 194 3.67 17.75 -10.49
C THR A 194 2.75 18.25 -9.36
N TYR A 195 2.72 17.53 -8.24
CA TYR A 195 1.83 17.79 -7.10
C TYR A 195 2.59 18.32 -5.87
N LYS A 196 3.62 19.12 -6.10
CA LYS A 196 4.50 19.69 -5.09
C LYS A 196 3.75 20.27 -3.87
N SER A 197 2.73 21.07 -4.09
CA SER A 197 1.95 21.71 -3.01
C SER A 197 1.17 20.72 -2.13
N THR A 198 0.91 19.51 -2.63
CA THR A 198 0.21 18.46 -1.88
C THR A 198 1.16 17.67 -0.96
N TYR A 199 2.37 17.43 -1.45
CA TYR A 199 3.31 16.52 -0.79
C TYR A 199 4.40 17.20 0.02
N THR A 200 4.84 18.42 -0.36
CA THR A 200 5.98 19.10 0.27
C THR A 200 5.57 20.43 0.90
N GLU A 201 6.22 20.75 2.01
CA GLU A 201 6.00 22.03 2.70
C GLU A 201 6.75 23.18 2.01
N ASP A 202 7.92 22.89 1.41
CA ASP A 202 8.75 23.85 0.70
C ASP A 202 9.63 23.20 -0.38
N ASP A 203 10.32 24.03 -1.17
CA ASP A 203 11.23 23.61 -2.25
C ASP A 203 12.46 22.90 -1.73
N ARG A 204 12.88 23.16 -0.52
CA ARG A 204 14.05 22.54 0.08
C ARG A 204 13.77 21.06 0.35
N GLN A 205 12.64 20.76 1.00
CA GLN A 205 12.22 19.39 1.28
C GLN A 205 12.08 18.58 -0.01
N LEU A 206 11.43 19.16 -1.03
CA LEU A 206 11.32 18.54 -2.35
C LEU A 206 12.70 18.20 -2.94
N ASN A 207 13.61 19.18 -2.98
CA ASN A 207 14.94 18.98 -3.55
C ASN A 207 15.76 17.94 -2.79
N GLU A 208 15.66 17.88 -1.47
CA GLU A 208 16.34 16.88 -0.64
C GLU A 208 15.82 15.46 -0.97
N VAL A 209 14.51 15.28 -1.11
CA VAL A 209 13.91 13.99 -1.49
C VAL A 209 14.31 13.59 -2.90
N LEU A 210 14.22 14.50 -3.89
CA LEU A 210 14.59 14.22 -5.26
C LEU A 210 16.07 13.84 -5.40
N ALA A 211 16.96 14.49 -4.63
CA ALA A 211 18.39 14.22 -4.65
C ALA A 211 18.75 12.86 -4.00
N SER A 212 18.00 12.44 -2.97
CA SER A 212 18.25 11.21 -2.22
C SER A 212 17.51 9.98 -2.74
N ALA A 213 16.48 10.17 -3.57
CA ALA A 213 15.68 9.07 -4.09
C ALA A 213 16.49 8.11 -4.98
N VAL A 214 16.41 6.82 -4.68
CA VAL A 214 17.09 5.74 -5.39
C VAL A 214 16.09 4.78 -6.05
N VAL A 215 16.56 3.94 -6.96
CA VAL A 215 15.74 2.89 -7.58
C VAL A 215 15.35 1.81 -6.55
N THR A 216 14.16 1.23 -6.70
CA THR A 216 13.52 0.34 -5.73
C THR A 216 13.19 -1.05 -6.30
N PRO A 217 14.13 -1.75 -6.98
CA PRO A 217 13.80 -2.95 -7.75
C PRO A 217 13.30 -4.11 -6.88
N GLU A 218 13.73 -4.23 -5.63
CA GLU A 218 13.27 -5.32 -4.75
C GLU A 218 11.84 -5.07 -4.26
N SER A 219 11.50 -3.84 -3.93
CA SER A 219 10.14 -3.42 -3.60
C SER A 219 9.19 -3.67 -4.78
N ASN A 220 9.57 -3.24 -5.97
CA ASN A 220 8.70 -3.32 -7.15
C ASN A 220 8.41 -4.75 -7.64
N LYS A 221 9.20 -5.74 -7.22
CA LYS A 221 8.92 -7.17 -7.51
C LYS A 221 7.85 -7.80 -6.62
N LEU A 222 7.49 -7.16 -5.49
CA LEU A 222 6.58 -7.77 -4.50
C LEU A 222 5.17 -7.97 -5.07
N LEU A 223 4.68 -7.04 -5.89
CA LEU A 223 3.36 -7.14 -6.49
C LEU A 223 3.28 -8.29 -7.51
N GLN A 224 4.30 -8.42 -8.38
CA GLN A 224 4.40 -9.55 -9.31
C GLN A 224 4.48 -10.89 -8.55
N ARG A 225 5.29 -10.96 -7.48
CA ARG A 225 5.37 -12.18 -6.65
C ARG A 225 4.05 -12.53 -6.01
N PHE A 226 3.26 -11.54 -5.58
CA PHE A 226 1.93 -11.80 -5.04
C PHE A 226 1.03 -12.46 -6.09
N VAL A 227 1.02 -11.95 -7.33
CA VAL A 227 0.27 -12.60 -8.42
C VAL A 227 0.76 -14.02 -8.65
N GLU A 228 2.06 -14.24 -8.82
CA GLU A 228 2.64 -15.54 -9.16
C GLU A 228 2.53 -16.57 -8.02
N GLN A 229 2.71 -16.17 -6.76
CA GLN A 229 2.84 -17.08 -5.62
C GLN A 229 1.55 -17.23 -4.80
N VAL A 230 0.58 -16.31 -4.99
CA VAL A 230 -0.67 -16.29 -4.21
C VAL A 230 -1.89 -16.46 -5.11
N LEU A 231 -2.06 -15.64 -6.15
CA LEU A 231 -3.23 -15.72 -7.02
C LEU A 231 -3.17 -16.87 -8.02
N CYS A 232 -2.01 -17.14 -8.63
CA CYS A 232 -1.88 -18.20 -9.64
C CYS A 232 -1.70 -19.62 -9.04
N GLN A 233 -1.69 -19.80 -7.73
CA GLN A 233 -1.58 -21.12 -7.07
C GLN A 233 -2.93 -21.63 -6.53
N THR A 234 -3.97 -20.83 -6.63
CA THR A 234 -5.36 -21.21 -6.34
C THR A 234 -6.04 -21.72 -7.60
#